data_0030698dfb42f2537b44b7003021f9cd
#
_entry.id   0030698dfb42f2537b44b7003021f9cd
#
_cell.length_a   1.000
_cell.length_b   1.000
_cell.length_c   1.000
_cell.angle_alpha   90.00
_cell.angle_beta   90.00
_cell.angle_gamma   90.00
#
_symmetry.space_group_name_H-M   'P 1'
#
loop_
_entity.id
_entity.type
_entity.pdbx_description
1 polymer ?
#
loop_
_entity_poly.entity_id
_entity_poly.type
_entity_poly.pdbx_seq_one_letter_code
_entity_poly.pdbx_strand_id
1 'polypeptide(L)'
;MLEEAKKRDHRKLGKDLEIFTFDDDVGPGLPLWLPNGAFLIEQLEWFAKKTEEEMGYLRVRTPHIAKENLYLTSGHLPYYKESMFPPMELDGTTYYLKAMNCPHHHKIFASSPRSYKELPLRLAEYGTCYRYEKSGELFGLMRVRSLQMNDAHIYCTKDQFESEFKRVNELYLRYFDVFGIDKYVMRFSTHEPSKLGKKYVDNPALWAETENMVRRVLIDSGIPYEEVPDEAAFYGPKIDIQIWSAIGREFTLATNQVDFAQPLRFNLTFTTSNNENEHPIVIHRAPLSTHERFIGFLLEHYAGKFPMWLAPKQCAILPIADRHIPFAQEVQTQLKKAGVRSQLDDRSESIGRKIRDAETGKIPYMLIIGDKEQEAGQVAVRKQGEGDQGSMTVDDFAQLIRQLVEDMH
;
A
#
# COMPACT_ATOMS: atom_id res chain seq x y z
N MET A 1 -16.71 -15.37 17.32
CA MET A 1 -15.87 -14.16 17.17
C MET A 1 -14.37 -14.40 17.42
N LEU A 2 -13.94 -14.85 18.60
CA LEU A 2 -12.51 -15.06 18.90
C LEU A 2 -11.85 -16.17 18.07
N GLU A 3 -12.53 -17.27 17.76
CA GLU A 3 -11.99 -18.32 16.89
C GLU A 3 -11.88 -17.90 15.42
N GLU A 4 -12.84 -17.14 14.94
CA GLU A 4 -12.79 -16.57 13.58
C GLU A 4 -11.68 -15.55 13.43
N ALA A 5 -11.49 -14.70 14.45
CA ALA A 5 -10.36 -13.77 14.55
C ALA A 5 -9.01 -14.48 14.45
N LYS A 6 -8.84 -15.58 15.19
CA LYS A 6 -7.59 -16.37 15.15
C LYS A 6 -7.32 -17.01 13.78
N LYS A 7 -8.37 -17.40 13.06
CA LYS A 7 -8.25 -17.96 11.70
C LYS A 7 -7.84 -16.92 10.67
N ARG A 8 -8.14 -15.64 10.91
CA ARG A 8 -7.85 -14.51 10.01
C ARG A 8 -6.59 -13.72 10.40
N ASP A 9 -5.90 -14.09 11.49
CA ASP A 9 -4.67 -13.41 11.90
C ASP A 9 -3.64 -13.43 10.77
N HIS A 10 -3.19 -12.25 10.34
CA HIS A 10 -2.27 -12.10 9.22
C HIS A 10 -0.93 -12.79 9.44
N ARG A 11 -0.49 -12.96 10.70
CA ARG A 11 0.75 -13.66 11.03
C ARG A 11 0.64 -15.16 10.74
N LYS A 12 -0.53 -15.74 11.07
CA LYS A 12 -0.82 -17.15 10.77
C LYS A 12 -1.00 -17.35 9.28
N LEU A 13 -1.87 -16.56 8.65
CA LEU A 13 -2.12 -16.64 7.21
C LEU A 13 -0.85 -16.36 6.40
N GLY A 14 -0.05 -15.38 6.80
CA GLY A 14 1.20 -15.07 6.13
C GLY A 14 2.20 -16.21 6.14
N LYS A 15 2.26 -16.97 7.25
CA LYS A 15 3.07 -18.19 7.35
C LYS A 15 2.48 -19.34 6.50
N ASP A 16 1.18 -19.60 6.67
CA ASP A 16 0.51 -20.72 6.01
C ASP A 16 0.50 -20.58 4.47
N LEU A 17 0.44 -19.34 3.97
CA LEU A 17 0.44 -18.99 2.54
C LEU A 17 1.82 -18.60 2.00
N GLU A 18 2.87 -18.75 2.80
CA GLU A 18 4.25 -18.45 2.39
C GLU A 18 4.42 -17.02 1.86
N ILE A 19 3.87 -16.03 2.59
CA ILE A 19 3.91 -14.61 2.21
C ILE A 19 5.15 -13.92 2.76
N PHE A 20 5.42 -14.07 4.06
CA PHE A 20 6.56 -13.45 4.73
C PHE A 20 7.04 -14.29 5.92
N THR A 21 8.24 -14.00 6.37
CA THR A 21 8.81 -14.55 7.60
C THR A 21 9.65 -13.52 8.31
N PHE A 22 9.97 -13.79 9.57
CA PHE A 22 10.99 -13.07 10.33
C PHE A 22 12.12 -14.03 10.71
N ASP A 23 13.30 -13.49 10.85
CA ASP A 23 14.51 -14.25 11.21
C ASP A 23 15.28 -13.49 12.28
N ASP A 24 15.81 -14.20 13.26
CA ASP A 24 16.49 -13.61 14.42
C ASP A 24 17.80 -12.92 14.03
N ASP A 25 18.51 -13.43 13.02
CA ASP A 25 19.77 -12.86 12.54
C ASP A 25 19.53 -11.57 11.73
N VAL A 26 18.36 -11.47 11.06
CA VAL A 26 17.93 -10.25 10.39
C VAL A 26 17.43 -9.22 11.40
N GLY A 27 16.66 -9.67 12.37
CA GLY A 27 16.19 -8.87 13.48
C GLY A 27 14.67 -8.64 13.51
N PRO A 28 14.12 -8.33 14.68
CA PRO A 28 12.68 -8.14 14.88
C PRO A 28 12.17 -6.89 14.14
N GLY A 29 10.98 -7.01 13.55
CA GLY A 29 10.35 -5.92 12.81
C GLY A 29 10.94 -5.68 11.42
N LEU A 30 11.77 -6.62 10.92
CA LEU A 30 12.38 -6.59 9.60
C LEU A 30 11.88 -7.79 8.79
N PRO A 31 10.74 -7.67 8.09
CA PRO A 31 10.14 -8.80 7.39
C PRO A 31 10.96 -9.22 6.17
N LEU A 32 11.11 -10.53 6.01
CA LEU A 32 11.60 -11.16 4.78
C LEU A 32 10.38 -11.57 3.94
N TRP A 33 10.27 -11.01 2.75
CA TRP A 33 9.21 -11.34 1.82
C TRP A 33 9.56 -12.61 1.04
N LEU A 34 8.69 -13.62 1.17
CA LEU A 34 8.80 -14.85 0.40
C LEU A 34 8.28 -14.64 -1.03
N PRO A 35 8.47 -15.56 -1.97
CA PRO A 35 8.08 -15.37 -3.36
C PRO A 35 6.61 -14.95 -3.56
N ASN A 36 5.68 -15.50 -2.79
CA ASN A 36 4.27 -15.12 -2.85
C ASN A 36 4.03 -13.69 -2.33
N GLY A 37 4.76 -13.29 -1.31
CA GLY A 37 4.70 -11.93 -0.76
C GLY A 37 5.34 -10.89 -1.69
N ALA A 38 6.48 -11.22 -2.29
CA ALA A 38 7.12 -10.37 -3.28
C ALA A 38 6.18 -10.13 -4.47
N PHE A 39 5.49 -11.17 -4.93
CA PHE A 39 4.47 -11.05 -5.98
C PHE A 39 3.34 -10.07 -5.58
N LEU A 40 2.82 -10.16 -4.36
CA LEU A 40 1.79 -9.22 -3.86
C LEU A 40 2.29 -7.78 -3.90
N ILE A 41 3.51 -7.53 -3.45
CA ILE A 41 4.16 -6.21 -3.51
C ILE A 41 4.21 -5.70 -4.95
N GLU A 42 4.68 -6.51 -5.89
CA GLU A 42 4.79 -6.14 -7.30
C GLU A 42 3.42 -5.81 -7.92
N GLN A 43 2.36 -6.55 -7.57
CA GLN A 43 1.01 -6.26 -8.05
C GLN A 43 0.45 -4.96 -7.47
N LEU A 44 0.64 -4.70 -6.18
CA LEU A 44 0.24 -3.46 -5.53
C LEU A 44 1.00 -2.26 -6.12
N GLU A 45 2.30 -2.42 -6.35
CA GLU A 45 3.10 -1.38 -7.00
C GLU A 45 2.64 -1.13 -8.44
N TRP A 46 2.39 -2.18 -9.21
CA TRP A 46 1.89 -2.04 -10.58
C TRP A 46 0.57 -1.27 -10.61
N PHE A 47 -0.38 -1.65 -9.77
CA PHE A 47 -1.68 -1.00 -9.66
C PHE A 47 -1.56 0.48 -9.27
N ALA A 48 -0.79 0.78 -8.22
CA ALA A 48 -0.58 2.14 -7.77
C ALA A 48 0.16 2.99 -8.82
N LYS A 49 1.20 2.44 -9.44
CA LYS A 49 1.99 3.12 -10.48
C LYS A 49 1.15 3.47 -11.70
N LYS A 50 0.32 2.54 -12.17
CA LYS A 50 -0.58 2.77 -13.28
C LYS A 50 -1.60 3.87 -12.97
N THR A 51 -2.24 3.79 -11.81
CA THR A 51 -3.22 4.78 -11.36
C THR A 51 -2.60 6.17 -11.20
N GLU A 52 -1.40 6.24 -10.61
CA GLU A 52 -0.67 7.49 -10.42
C GLU A 52 -0.25 8.13 -11.75
N GLU A 53 0.20 7.33 -12.73
CA GLU A 53 0.53 7.79 -14.08
C GLU A 53 -0.68 8.40 -14.77
N GLU A 54 -1.85 7.73 -14.73
CA GLU A 54 -3.12 8.24 -15.25
C GLU A 54 -3.53 9.59 -14.61
N MET A 55 -3.16 9.81 -13.36
CA MET A 55 -3.46 11.03 -12.60
C MET A 55 -2.36 12.11 -12.70
N GLY A 56 -1.32 11.89 -13.48
CA GLY A 56 -0.26 12.85 -13.75
C GLY A 56 0.79 12.97 -12.63
N TYR A 57 1.03 11.90 -11.87
CA TYR A 57 2.14 11.84 -10.92
C TYR A 57 3.44 11.51 -11.65
N LEU A 58 4.51 12.16 -11.21
CA LEU A 58 5.87 11.90 -11.66
C LEU A 58 6.61 11.05 -10.63
N ARG A 59 7.23 9.99 -11.11
CA ARG A 59 7.94 9.05 -10.24
C ARG A 59 9.33 9.53 -9.93
N VAL A 60 9.69 9.47 -8.65
CA VAL A 60 11.02 9.74 -8.14
C VAL A 60 11.55 8.56 -7.32
N ARG A 61 12.86 8.59 -7.03
CA ARG A 61 13.50 7.65 -6.11
C ARG A 61 14.52 8.40 -5.27
N THR A 62 14.60 8.05 -4.00
CA THR A 62 15.47 8.72 -3.04
C THR A 62 16.32 7.71 -2.26
N PRO A 63 17.53 8.10 -1.80
CA PRO A 63 18.39 7.23 -1.02
C PRO A 63 17.82 6.97 0.39
N HIS A 64 18.32 5.92 1.04
CA HIS A 64 17.85 5.48 2.36
C HIS A 64 18.50 6.24 3.52
N ILE A 65 19.57 6.96 3.26
CA ILE A 65 20.31 7.74 4.26
C ILE A 65 20.46 9.19 3.83
N ALA A 66 20.57 10.10 4.79
CA ALA A 66 20.88 11.49 4.56
C ALA A 66 21.68 12.09 5.71
N LYS A 67 22.35 13.21 5.46
CA LYS A 67 23.04 13.98 6.47
C LYS A 67 22.05 14.56 7.50
N GLU A 68 22.51 14.69 8.73
CA GLU A 68 21.75 15.26 9.86
C GLU A 68 21.09 16.58 9.51
N ASN A 69 21.75 17.47 8.78
CA ASN A 69 21.24 18.78 8.42
C ASN A 69 19.88 18.73 7.68
N LEU A 70 19.65 17.71 6.87
CA LEU A 70 18.33 17.53 6.20
C LEU A 70 17.22 17.39 7.22
N TYR A 71 17.45 16.63 8.29
CA TYR A 71 16.45 16.37 9.34
C TYR A 71 16.35 17.50 10.36
N LEU A 72 17.39 18.29 10.57
CA LEU A 72 17.33 19.55 11.30
C LEU A 72 16.48 20.59 10.55
N THR A 73 16.69 20.71 9.24
CA THR A 73 15.89 21.62 8.40
C THR A 73 14.42 21.26 8.42
N SER A 74 14.08 19.98 8.26
CA SER A 74 12.69 19.50 8.26
C SER A 74 12.02 19.53 9.65
N GLY A 75 12.79 19.63 10.73
CA GLY A 75 12.29 19.55 12.11
C GLY A 75 12.04 18.14 12.61
N HIS A 76 12.43 17.08 11.87
CA HIS A 76 12.43 15.73 12.41
C HIS A 76 13.39 15.60 13.60
N LEU A 77 14.49 16.31 13.57
CA LEU A 77 15.34 16.53 14.74
C LEU A 77 15.07 17.93 15.33
N PRO A 78 14.76 18.05 16.63
CA PRO A 78 14.70 17.00 17.67
C PRO A 78 13.34 16.31 17.82
N TYR A 79 12.28 16.75 17.15
CA TYR A 79 10.87 16.39 17.45
C TYR A 79 10.52 14.93 17.18
N TYR A 80 11.25 14.26 16.29
CA TYR A 80 11.02 12.86 15.88
C TYR A 80 12.19 11.94 16.18
N LYS A 81 13.16 12.42 16.94
CA LYS A 81 14.44 11.73 17.22
C LYS A 81 14.26 10.32 17.81
N GLU A 82 13.31 10.15 18.70
CA GLU A 82 13.05 8.86 19.35
C GLU A 82 12.53 7.78 18.40
N SER A 83 11.93 8.18 17.28
CA SER A 83 11.43 7.28 16.23
C SER A 83 12.43 7.05 15.09
N MET A 84 13.61 7.64 15.17
CA MET A 84 14.69 7.45 14.21
C MET A 84 15.72 6.45 14.74
N PHE A 85 16.27 5.62 13.85
CA PHE A 85 17.42 4.81 14.20
C PHE A 85 18.59 5.69 14.63
N PRO A 86 19.47 5.20 15.54
CA PRO A 86 20.64 5.95 15.95
C PRO A 86 21.48 6.42 14.78
N PRO A 87 22.15 7.58 14.88
CA PRO A 87 22.97 8.10 13.82
C PRO A 87 24.19 7.21 13.51
N MET A 88 24.68 7.33 12.29
CA MET A 88 25.91 6.74 11.80
C MET A 88 26.94 7.84 11.53
N GLU A 89 28.17 7.61 11.98
CA GLU A 89 29.27 8.52 11.66
C GLU A 89 30.06 8.02 10.45
N LEU A 90 30.22 8.87 9.45
CA LEU A 90 31.00 8.59 8.26
C LEU A 90 31.86 9.80 7.92
N ASP A 91 33.18 9.64 7.95
CA ASP A 91 34.16 10.69 7.63
C ASP A 91 33.91 12.01 8.38
N GLY A 92 33.59 11.91 9.68
CA GLY A 92 33.29 13.07 10.53
C GLY A 92 31.94 13.75 10.22
N THR A 93 31.08 13.10 9.48
CA THR A 93 29.72 13.56 9.15
C THR A 93 28.68 12.60 9.72
N THR A 94 27.66 13.15 10.35
CA THR A 94 26.54 12.38 10.93
C THR A 94 25.47 12.13 9.88
N TYR A 95 25.07 10.87 9.72
CA TYR A 95 24.00 10.41 8.84
C TYR A 95 22.91 9.69 9.63
N TYR A 96 21.69 9.71 9.12
CA TYR A 96 20.56 8.97 9.64
C TYR A 96 19.91 8.12 8.57
N LEU A 97 19.34 6.98 8.98
CA LEU A 97 18.36 6.26 8.15
C LEU A 97 17.09 7.08 8.00
N LYS A 98 16.55 7.11 6.80
CA LYS A 98 15.36 7.85 6.43
C LYS A 98 14.13 7.32 7.17
N ALA A 99 13.48 8.16 7.97
CA ALA A 99 12.24 7.84 8.68
C ALA A 99 10.98 8.27 7.89
N MET A 100 11.11 9.24 6.97
CA MET A 100 10.06 9.78 6.11
C MET A 100 10.64 10.21 4.76
N ASN A 101 9.81 10.21 3.71
CA ASN A 101 10.22 10.56 2.35
C ASN A 101 10.19 12.07 2.06
N CYS A 102 9.39 12.83 2.78
CA CYS A 102 9.12 14.25 2.51
C CYS A 102 10.38 15.13 2.41
N PRO A 103 11.40 15.05 3.28
CA PRO A 103 12.57 15.93 3.17
C PRO A 103 13.32 15.75 1.85
N HIS A 104 13.39 14.52 1.36
CA HIS A 104 14.04 14.21 0.08
C HIS A 104 13.25 14.75 -1.11
N HIS A 105 11.92 14.62 -1.10
CA HIS A 105 11.06 15.18 -2.15
C HIS A 105 11.14 16.71 -2.19
N HIS A 106 11.25 17.38 -1.04
CA HIS A 106 11.46 18.82 -0.99
C HIS A 106 12.78 19.23 -1.65
N LYS A 107 13.85 18.43 -1.48
CA LYS A 107 15.11 18.66 -2.19
C LYS A 107 15.00 18.43 -3.69
N ILE A 108 14.19 17.47 -4.14
CA ILE A 108 13.90 17.28 -5.57
C ILE A 108 13.11 18.48 -6.12
N PHE A 109 12.10 18.96 -5.42
CA PHE A 109 11.40 20.18 -5.82
C PHE A 109 12.36 21.36 -5.98
N ALA A 110 13.23 21.57 -5.01
CA ALA A 110 14.20 22.67 -4.96
C ALA A 110 15.40 22.49 -5.92
N SER A 111 15.55 21.36 -6.60
CA SER A 111 16.70 21.08 -7.47
C SER A 111 16.75 21.95 -8.73
N SER A 112 15.65 22.60 -9.08
CA SER A 112 15.56 23.57 -10.17
C SER A 112 14.56 24.67 -9.87
N PRO A 113 14.71 25.88 -10.47
CA PRO A 113 13.70 26.92 -10.37
C PRO A 113 12.34 26.43 -10.86
N ARG A 114 11.27 26.80 -10.16
CA ARG A 114 9.90 26.39 -10.48
C ARG A 114 9.07 27.59 -10.93
N SER A 115 8.17 27.33 -11.88
CA SER A 115 7.18 28.27 -12.36
C SER A 115 5.77 27.81 -11.97
N TYR A 116 4.85 28.75 -11.78
CA TYR A 116 3.42 28.44 -11.57
C TYR A 116 2.83 27.53 -12.67
N LYS A 117 3.41 27.53 -13.88
CA LYS A 117 2.97 26.67 -15.00
C LYS A 117 3.29 25.19 -14.80
N GLU A 118 4.25 24.89 -13.92
CA GLU A 118 4.63 23.51 -13.58
C GLU A 118 3.79 22.95 -12.42
N LEU A 119 2.99 23.79 -11.76
CA LEU A 119 2.13 23.41 -10.66
C LEU A 119 0.71 23.09 -11.14
N PRO A 120 0.05 22.09 -10.54
CA PRO A 120 0.53 21.25 -9.43
C PRO A 120 1.59 20.24 -9.88
N LEU A 121 2.69 20.14 -9.12
CA LEU A 121 3.73 19.14 -9.32
C LEU A 121 3.51 17.99 -8.32
N ARG A 122 3.33 16.78 -8.83
CA ARG A 122 3.02 15.59 -8.02
C ARG A 122 4.18 14.61 -8.10
N LEU A 123 4.94 14.46 -7.01
CA LEU A 123 6.08 13.54 -6.91
C LEU A 123 5.67 12.31 -6.10
N ALA A 124 5.79 11.11 -6.70
CA ALA A 124 5.39 9.85 -6.08
C ALA A 124 6.54 8.86 -5.98
N GLU A 125 6.57 8.10 -4.88
CA GLU A 125 7.58 7.09 -4.62
C GLU A 125 7.01 5.96 -3.77
N TYR A 126 7.41 4.71 -4.05
CA TYR A 126 7.43 3.68 -3.02
C TYR A 126 8.75 3.81 -2.26
N GLY A 127 8.74 4.62 -1.21
CA GLY A 127 9.93 4.97 -0.45
C GLY A 127 10.14 4.05 0.74
N THR A 128 11.35 3.47 0.85
CA THR A 128 11.72 2.69 2.02
C THR A 128 12.07 3.63 3.17
N CYS A 129 11.38 3.45 4.30
CA CYS A 129 11.61 4.19 5.53
C CYS A 129 11.95 3.24 6.68
N TYR A 130 12.66 3.76 7.65
CA TYR A 130 13.12 3.01 8.82
C TYR A 130 12.66 3.73 10.08
N ARG A 131 12.00 3.02 10.99
CA ARG A 131 11.50 3.57 12.25
C ARG A 131 11.97 2.75 13.42
N TYR A 132 12.52 3.40 14.41
CA TYR A 132 12.94 2.77 15.65
C TYR A 132 11.72 2.50 16.53
N GLU A 133 11.05 1.38 16.24
CA GLU A 133 9.95 0.89 17.06
C GLU A 133 10.51 0.04 18.23
N LYS A 134 9.97 0.24 19.43
CA LYS A 134 10.35 -0.59 20.58
C LYS A 134 9.90 -2.02 20.38
N SER A 135 10.67 -2.99 20.88
CA SER A 135 10.39 -4.42 20.66
C SER A 135 8.99 -4.84 21.14
N GLY A 136 8.48 -4.28 22.23
CA GLY A 136 7.14 -4.56 22.74
C GLY A 136 5.99 -3.96 21.92
N GLU A 137 6.29 -3.09 20.97
CA GLU A 137 5.30 -2.44 20.08
C GLU A 137 5.18 -3.16 18.74
N LEU A 138 6.12 -4.03 18.40
CA LEU A 138 6.13 -4.75 17.12
C LEU A 138 4.95 -5.74 17.05
N PHE A 139 4.28 -5.77 15.91
CA PHE A 139 3.12 -6.62 15.71
C PHE A 139 2.99 -7.10 14.27
N GLY A 140 3.57 -8.25 13.95
CA GLY A 140 3.54 -8.83 12.61
C GLY A 140 3.92 -7.82 11.53
N LEU A 141 3.10 -7.68 10.49
CA LEU A 141 3.26 -6.66 9.45
C LEU A 141 2.64 -5.31 9.81
N MET A 142 1.82 -5.22 10.85
CA MET A 142 1.12 -3.99 11.21
C MET A 142 2.03 -2.94 11.83
N ARG A 143 3.11 -3.37 12.50
CA ARG A 143 4.09 -2.48 13.11
C ARG A 143 5.50 -3.06 12.97
N VAL A 144 6.26 -2.48 12.08
CA VAL A 144 7.58 -2.94 11.63
C VAL A 144 8.62 -1.83 11.73
N ARG A 145 9.91 -2.18 11.60
CA ARG A 145 11.04 -1.24 11.64
C ARG A 145 11.52 -0.81 10.26
N SER A 146 11.32 -1.65 9.24
CA SER A 146 11.56 -1.33 7.84
C SER A 146 10.24 -1.40 7.09
N LEU A 147 9.88 -0.35 6.37
CA LEU A 147 8.60 -0.24 5.69
C LEU A 147 8.75 0.48 4.34
N GLN A 148 7.89 0.12 3.41
CA GLN A 148 7.82 0.73 2.09
C GLN A 148 6.49 1.46 1.95
N MET A 149 6.56 2.79 1.89
CA MET A 149 5.37 3.65 1.87
C MET A 149 5.03 4.08 0.46
N ASN A 150 3.75 3.91 0.08
CA ASN A 150 3.18 4.49 -1.14
C ASN A 150 2.93 5.98 -0.93
N ASP A 151 3.98 6.76 -1.04
CA ASP A 151 4.03 8.16 -0.63
C ASP A 151 4.07 9.09 -1.84
N ALA A 152 3.43 10.24 -1.72
CA ALA A 152 3.58 11.32 -2.68
C ALA A 152 3.43 12.69 -2.01
N HIS A 153 4.06 13.67 -2.63
CA HIS A 153 4.00 15.06 -2.24
C HIS A 153 3.53 15.89 -3.44
N ILE A 154 2.44 16.62 -3.24
CA ILE A 154 1.82 17.46 -4.26
C ILE A 154 2.12 18.91 -3.89
N TYR A 155 2.85 19.58 -4.76
CA TYR A 155 3.20 21.00 -4.63
C TYR A 155 2.23 21.79 -5.46
N CYS A 156 1.42 22.63 -4.85
CA CYS A 156 0.37 23.39 -5.54
C CYS A 156 0.29 24.83 -5.07
N THR A 157 -0.34 25.67 -5.89
CA THR A 157 -0.71 27.02 -5.47
C THR A 157 -1.91 26.96 -4.53
N LYS A 158 -2.17 28.06 -3.83
CA LYS A 158 -3.32 28.19 -2.94
C LYS A 158 -4.65 27.96 -3.69
N ASP A 159 -4.77 28.48 -4.89
CA ASP A 159 -5.98 28.33 -5.72
C ASP A 159 -6.18 26.89 -6.22
N GLN A 160 -5.11 26.11 -6.34
CA GLN A 160 -5.16 24.71 -6.77
C GLN A 160 -5.44 23.74 -5.60
N PHE A 161 -5.25 24.19 -4.37
CA PHE A 161 -5.25 23.30 -3.20
C PHE A 161 -6.55 22.50 -3.05
N GLU A 162 -7.70 23.15 -3.07
CA GLU A 162 -8.99 22.46 -2.87
C GLU A 162 -9.23 21.37 -3.93
N SER A 163 -8.93 21.67 -5.19
CA SER A 163 -9.08 20.71 -6.28
C SER A 163 -8.09 19.53 -6.15
N GLU A 164 -6.86 19.77 -5.77
CA GLU A 164 -5.86 18.72 -5.56
C GLU A 164 -6.19 17.85 -4.34
N PHE A 165 -6.62 18.46 -3.25
CA PHE A 165 -7.01 17.74 -2.05
C PHE A 165 -8.24 16.83 -2.29
N LYS A 166 -9.23 17.33 -3.06
CA LYS A 166 -10.38 16.55 -3.50
C LYS A 166 -9.96 15.35 -4.36
N ARG A 167 -9.04 15.57 -5.33
CA ARG A 167 -8.52 14.48 -6.18
C ARG A 167 -7.84 13.38 -5.38
N VAL A 168 -7.17 13.70 -4.29
CA VAL A 168 -6.58 12.71 -3.40
C VAL A 168 -7.66 11.88 -2.71
N ASN A 169 -8.74 12.50 -2.22
CA ASN A 169 -9.86 11.76 -1.64
C ASN A 169 -10.53 10.84 -2.67
N GLU A 170 -10.73 11.31 -3.90
CA GLU A 170 -11.28 10.50 -5.02
C GLU A 170 -10.38 9.30 -5.34
N LEU A 171 -9.05 9.48 -5.30
CA LEU A 171 -8.09 8.39 -5.46
C LEU A 171 -8.28 7.32 -4.37
N TYR A 172 -8.47 7.73 -3.12
CA TYR A 172 -8.67 6.80 -2.01
C TYR A 172 -9.97 6.02 -2.17
N LEU A 173 -11.06 6.67 -2.54
CA LEU A 173 -12.34 6.00 -2.79
C LEU A 173 -12.24 4.98 -3.93
N ARG A 174 -11.53 5.32 -5.02
CA ARG A 174 -11.25 4.37 -6.11
C ARG A 174 -10.49 3.14 -5.61
N TYR A 175 -9.50 3.32 -4.76
CA TYR A 175 -8.74 2.20 -4.20
C TYR A 175 -9.61 1.35 -3.28
N PHE A 176 -10.44 1.96 -2.45
CA PHE A 176 -11.35 1.22 -1.58
C PHE A 176 -12.36 0.38 -2.35
N ASP A 177 -12.87 0.90 -3.46
CA ASP A 177 -13.74 0.15 -4.37
C ASP A 177 -13.03 -1.09 -4.92
N VAL A 178 -11.81 -0.94 -5.47
CA VAL A 178 -11.02 -2.05 -6.02
C VAL A 178 -10.71 -3.13 -4.98
N PHE A 179 -10.45 -2.75 -3.73
CA PHE A 179 -10.14 -3.70 -2.65
C PHE A 179 -11.36 -4.17 -1.86
N GLY A 180 -12.57 -3.71 -2.22
CA GLY A 180 -13.81 -4.07 -1.51
C GLY A 180 -13.82 -3.58 -0.06
N ILE A 181 -13.33 -2.36 0.19
CA ILE A 181 -13.32 -1.73 1.51
C ILE A 181 -14.56 -0.83 1.64
N ASP A 182 -15.66 -1.40 2.14
CA ASP A 182 -16.96 -0.72 2.21
C ASP A 182 -17.14 0.11 3.48
N LYS A 183 -16.41 -0.25 4.55
CA LYS A 183 -16.55 0.40 5.85
C LYS A 183 -15.31 1.21 6.19
N TYR A 184 -15.46 2.53 6.17
CA TYR A 184 -14.42 3.48 6.58
C TYR A 184 -15.02 4.75 7.18
N VAL A 185 -14.21 5.50 7.91
CA VAL A 185 -14.51 6.86 8.40
C VAL A 185 -13.33 7.77 8.08
N MET A 186 -13.60 8.94 7.52
CA MET A 186 -12.61 9.99 7.40
C MET A 186 -12.57 10.80 8.69
N ARG A 187 -11.43 10.79 9.37
CA ARG A 187 -11.20 11.57 10.59
C ARG A 187 -10.42 12.82 10.22
N PHE A 188 -11.10 13.95 10.30
CA PHE A 188 -10.50 15.26 10.07
C PHE A 188 -9.93 15.81 11.37
N SER A 189 -8.60 15.89 11.43
CA SER A 189 -7.89 16.35 12.63
C SER A 189 -7.48 17.81 12.48
N THR A 190 -7.94 18.63 13.43
CA THR A 190 -7.65 20.06 13.52
C THR A 190 -6.67 20.37 14.66
N HIS A 191 -6.11 21.57 14.66
CA HIS A 191 -5.23 22.03 15.74
C HIS A 191 -6.03 22.45 16.99
N GLU A 192 -5.32 22.61 18.10
CA GLU A 192 -5.81 23.23 19.33
C GLU A 192 -5.17 24.63 19.46
N PRO A 193 -5.95 25.72 19.37
CA PRO A 193 -5.41 27.09 19.35
C PRO A 193 -4.51 27.43 20.54
N SER A 194 -4.78 26.89 21.72
CA SER A 194 -3.98 27.13 22.93
C SER A 194 -2.58 26.50 22.87
N LYS A 195 -2.31 25.65 21.88
CA LYS A 195 -1.04 24.94 21.69
C LYS A 195 -0.19 25.48 20.53
N LEU A 196 -0.60 26.60 19.90
CA LEU A 196 0.21 27.31 18.91
C LEU A 196 1.56 27.74 19.52
N GLY A 197 2.63 27.60 18.74
CA GLY A 197 3.99 27.86 19.18
C GLY A 197 4.58 26.80 20.14
N LYS A 198 3.82 25.76 20.49
CA LYS A 198 4.25 24.64 21.33
C LYS A 198 4.19 23.31 20.58
N LYS A 199 2.97 22.80 20.36
CA LYS A 199 2.70 21.59 19.60
C LYS A 199 2.56 21.87 18.11
N TYR A 200 2.02 23.02 17.77
CA TYR A 200 1.69 23.45 16.42
C TYR A 200 2.48 24.68 15.99
N VAL A 201 2.75 24.79 14.71
CA VAL A 201 3.37 25.98 14.12
C VAL A 201 2.53 27.23 14.46
N ASP A 202 3.19 28.29 14.91
CA ASP A 202 2.53 29.53 15.30
C ASP A 202 2.16 30.39 14.07
N ASN A 203 1.06 29.99 13.43
CA ASN A 203 0.47 30.73 12.30
C ASN A 203 -1.06 30.57 12.29
N PRO A 204 -1.78 31.24 13.19
CA PRO A 204 -3.23 31.05 13.36
C PRO A 204 -4.04 31.32 12.09
N ALA A 205 -3.60 32.23 11.24
CA ALA A 205 -4.30 32.58 9.99
C ALA A 205 -4.26 31.40 8.98
N LEU A 206 -3.09 30.79 8.79
CA LEU A 206 -2.95 29.63 7.89
C LEU A 206 -3.67 28.38 8.43
N TRP A 207 -3.69 28.17 9.75
CA TRP A 207 -4.48 27.11 10.35
C TRP A 207 -5.97 27.28 10.06
N ALA A 208 -6.53 28.44 10.36
CA ALA A 208 -7.94 28.72 10.11
C ALA A 208 -8.31 28.59 8.64
N GLU A 209 -7.47 29.08 7.75
CA GLU A 209 -7.69 29.02 6.31
C GLU A 209 -7.64 27.58 5.77
N THR A 210 -6.59 26.84 6.09
CA THR A 210 -6.41 25.46 5.60
C THR A 210 -7.45 24.50 6.18
N GLU A 211 -7.80 24.62 7.45
CA GLU A 211 -8.88 23.84 8.05
C GLU A 211 -10.23 24.13 7.40
N ASN A 212 -10.54 25.37 7.09
CA ASN A 212 -11.76 25.75 6.38
C ASN A 212 -11.78 25.19 4.94
N MET A 213 -10.65 25.21 4.24
CA MET A 213 -10.51 24.61 2.92
C MET A 213 -10.77 23.10 2.94
N VAL A 214 -10.15 22.38 3.87
CA VAL A 214 -10.35 20.93 4.03
C VAL A 214 -11.81 20.61 4.36
N ARG A 215 -12.41 21.38 5.27
CA ARG A 215 -13.81 21.20 5.66
C ARG A 215 -14.76 21.41 4.47
N ARG A 216 -14.54 22.44 3.64
CA ARG A 216 -15.32 22.64 2.41
C ARG A 216 -15.22 21.45 1.47
N VAL A 217 -14.01 20.95 1.21
CA VAL A 217 -13.83 19.79 0.34
C VAL A 217 -14.60 18.55 0.85
N LEU A 218 -14.59 18.30 2.15
CA LEU A 218 -15.33 17.17 2.74
C LEU A 218 -16.84 17.34 2.59
N ILE A 219 -17.36 18.54 2.88
CA ILE A 219 -18.79 18.86 2.75
C ILE A 219 -19.23 18.75 1.29
N ASP A 220 -18.52 19.38 0.38
CA ASP A 220 -18.86 19.41 -1.06
C ASP A 220 -18.78 18.03 -1.71
N SER A 221 -17.90 17.18 -1.20
CA SER A 221 -17.76 15.79 -1.68
C SER A 221 -18.81 14.84 -1.11
N GLY A 222 -19.60 15.27 -0.11
CA GLY A 222 -20.59 14.42 0.57
C GLY A 222 -19.98 13.24 1.30
N ILE A 223 -18.69 13.30 1.65
CA ILE A 223 -17.98 12.21 2.31
C ILE A 223 -18.28 12.26 3.81
N PRO A 224 -18.73 11.16 4.44
CA PRO A 224 -18.92 11.10 5.88
C PRO A 224 -17.57 11.30 6.61
N TYR A 225 -17.52 12.25 7.55
CA TYR A 225 -16.32 12.49 8.35
C TYR A 225 -16.68 12.84 9.80
N GLU A 226 -15.71 12.68 10.67
CA GLU A 226 -15.72 13.19 12.04
C GLU A 226 -14.57 14.16 12.23
N GLU A 227 -14.82 15.25 12.92
CA GLU A 227 -13.81 16.27 13.22
C GLU A 227 -13.28 16.05 14.64
N VAL A 228 -11.94 15.97 14.76
CA VAL A 228 -11.27 15.71 16.04
C VAL A 228 -10.25 16.80 16.30
N PRO A 229 -10.43 17.61 17.36
CA PRO A 229 -9.48 18.65 17.71
C PRO A 229 -8.21 18.06 18.33
N ASP A 230 -7.11 18.82 18.24
CA ASP A 230 -5.81 18.51 18.86
C ASP A 230 -5.11 17.24 18.35
N GLU A 231 -5.50 16.73 17.18
CA GLU A 231 -4.87 15.56 16.55
C GLU A 231 -4.19 15.86 15.21
N ALA A 232 -4.17 17.14 14.77
CA ALA A 232 -3.47 17.55 13.57
C ALA A 232 -1.96 17.28 13.65
N ALA A 233 -1.29 17.21 12.48
CA ALA A 233 0.16 17.27 12.42
C ALA A 233 0.65 18.66 12.87
N PHE A 234 1.90 18.76 13.33
CA PHE A 234 2.44 20.04 13.80
C PHE A 234 2.49 21.10 12.68
N TYR A 235 2.46 20.70 11.42
CA TYR A 235 2.63 21.50 10.22
C TYR A 235 1.34 21.76 9.43
N GLY A 236 0.20 21.20 9.84
CA GLY A 236 -1.07 21.41 9.16
C GLY A 236 -2.16 20.39 9.51
N PRO A 237 -3.40 20.65 9.10
CA PRO A 237 -4.51 19.72 9.30
C PRO A 237 -4.36 18.46 8.45
N LYS A 238 -5.02 17.39 8.84
CA LYS A 238 -4.97 16.11 8.14
C LYS A 238 -6.30 15.39 8.15
N ILE A 239 -6.48 14.53 7.13
CA ILE A 239 -7.50 13.49 7.13
C ILE A 239 -6.81 12.15 7.30
N ASP A 240 -7.21 11.41 8.31
CA ASP A 240 -6.85 10.00 8.49
C ASP A 240 -8.08 9.14 8.13
N ILE A 241 -7.87 8.12 7.30
CA ILE A 241 -8.94 7.21 6.94
C ILE A 241 -8.84 5.98 7.81
N GLN A 242 -9.84 5.85 8.68
CA GLN A 242 -9.97 4.74 9.62
C GLN A 242 -10.75 3.62 8.97
N ILE A 243 -10.23 2.42 9.05
CA ILE A 243 -10.89 1.18 8.63
C ILE A 243 -10.84 0.15 9.76
N TRP A 244 -11.60 -0.92 9.62
CA TRP A 244 -11.65 -2.00 10.58
C TRP A 244 -11.21 -3.29 9.93
N SER A 245 -10.31 -4.00 10.61
CA SER A 245 -9.98 -5.37 10.24
C SER A 245 -11.21 -6.28 10.38
N ALA A 246 -11.15 -7.45 9.77
CA ALA A 246 -12.21 -8.45 9.87
C ALA A 246 -12.53 -8.89 11.32
N ILE A 247 -11.63 -8.63 12.25
CA ILE A 247 -11.79 -8.89 13.69
C ILE A 247 -12.24 -7.66 14.48
N GLY A 248 -12.63 -6.57 13.79
CA GLY A 248 -13.13 -5.34 14.40
C GLY A 248 -12.06 -4.41 14.97
N ARG A 249 -10.78 -4.62 14.66
CA ARG A 249 -9.70 -3.72 15.10
C ARG A 249 -9.62 -2.52 14.18
N GLU A 250 -9.76 -1.33 14.74
CA GLU A 250 -9.60 -0.06 14.02
C GLU A 250 -8.12 0.27 13.79
N PHE A 251 -7.80 0.80 12.61
CA PHE A 251 -6.47 1.35 12.29
C PHE A 251 -6.55 2.34 11.13
N THR A 252 -5.56 3.24 11.06
CA THR A 252 -5.42 4.18 9.96
C THR A 252 -4.81 3.47 8.75
N LEU A 253 -5.56 3.44 7.65
CA LEU A 253 -5.09 2.89 6.39
C LEU A 253 -4.41 3.95 5.53
N ALA A 254 -5.04 5.10 5.37
CA ALA A 254 -4.58 6.15 4.46
C ALA A 254 -4.59 7.50 5.15
N THR A 255 -3.79 8.42 4.67
CA THR A 255 -3.70 9.78 5.20
C THR A 255 -3.57 10.79 4.07
N ASN A 256 -4.23 11.93 4.24
CA ASN A 256 -4.15 13.09 3.36
C ASN A 256 -3.90 14.32 4.23
N GLN A 257 -2.71 14.90 4.14
CA GLN A 257 -2.22 15.92 5.06
C GLN A 257 -1.84 17.18 4.31
N VAL A 258 -2.26 18.33 4.89
CA VAL A 258 -1.83 19.65 4.41
C VAL A 258 -0.57 20.07 5.14
N ASP A 259 0.35 20.64 4.41
CA ASP A 259 1.59 21.16 4.95
C ASP A 259 1.86 22.56 4.39
N PHE A 260 1.80 23.55 5.25
CA PHE A 260 2.17 24.94 4.98
C PHE A 260 3.47 25.35 5.67
N ALA A 261 4.05 24.49 6.50
CA ALA A 261 5.24 24.80 7.30
C ALA A 261 6.55 24.37 6.63
N GLN A 262 6.59 23.17 6.06
CA GLN A 262 7.81 22.64 5.41
C GLN A 262 8.25 23.48 4.21
N PRO A 263 7.35 23.98 3.34
CA PRO A 263 7.74 24.91 2.29
C PRO A 263 8.54 26.12 2.78
N LEU A 264 8.16 26.69 3.91
CA LEU A 264 8.88 27.81 4.54
C LEU A 264 10.25 27.36 5.08
N ARG A 265 10.32 26.22 5.78
CA ARG A 265 11.54 25.69 6.36
C ARG A 265 12.60 25.35 5.32
N PHE A 266 12.18 24.79 4.20
CA PHE A 266 13.05 24.44 3.06
C PHE A 266 13.23 25.60 2.09
N ASN A 267 12.58 26.75 2.31
CA ASN A 267 12.51 27.87 1.39
C ASN A 267 12.13 27.43 -0.03
N LEU A 268 11.10 26.59 -0.14
CA LEU A 268 10.57 26.15 -1.44
C LEU A 268 9.80 27.31 -2.06
N THR A 269 10.14 27.67 -3.28
CA THR A 269 9.48 28.78 -3.98
C THR A 269 9.16 28.41 -5.43
N PHE A 270 8.14 29.06 -5.96
CA PHE A 270 7.85 29.09 -7.40
C PHE A 270 7.61 30.54 -7.83
N THR A 271 7.88 30.80 -9.11
CA THR A 271 7.64 32.14 -9.68
C THR A 271 6.21 32.21 -10.19
N THR A 272 5.46 33.22 -9.75
CA THR A 272 4.08 33.50 -10.16
C THR A 272 4.00 34.13 -11.55
N SER A 273 2.78 34.30 -12.08
CA SER A 273 2.53 35.03 -13.33
C SER A 273 2.97 36.51 -13.30
N ASN A 274 3.05 37.07 -12.10
CA ASN A 274 3.51 38.44 -11.87
C ASN A 274 5.02 38.56 -11.66
N ASN A 275 5.74 37.46 -11.85
CA ASN A 275 7.19 37.37 -11.66
C ASN A 275 7.63 37.56 -10.19
N GLU A 276 6.77 37.20 -9.24
CA GLU A 276 7.03 37.20 -7.80
C GLU A 276 7.30 35.77 -7.32
N ASN A 277 8.03 35.61 -6.23
CA ASN A 277 8.27 34.31 -5.61
C ASN A 277 7.26 34.06 -4.49
N GLU A 278 6.57 32.93 -4.57
CA GLU A 278 5.66 32.46 -3.53
C GLU A 278 6.03 31.05 -3.06
N HIS A 279 5.59 30.70 -1.85
CA HIS A 279 5.72 29.34 -1.30
C HIS A 279 4.53 28.48 -1.73
N PRO A 280 4.75 27.25 -2.21
CA PRO A 280 3.66 26.33 -2.48
C PRO A 280 3.03 25.82 -1.17
N ILE A 281 1.80 25.33 -1.27
CA ILE A 281 1.22 24.43 -0.28
C ILE A 281 1.60 23.01 -0.68
N VAL A 282 1.93 22.16 0.28
CA VAL A 282 2.25 20.74 0.03
C VAL A 282 1.14 19.86 0.60
N ILE A 283 0.71 18.88 -0.20
CA ILE A 283 -0.18 17.81 0.24
C ILE A 283 0.65 16.54 0.33
N HIS A 284 0.67 15.92 1.51
CA HIS A 284 1.24 14.61 1.74
C HIS A 284 0.14 13.57 1.64
N ARG A 285 0.31 12.57 0.79
CA ARG A 285 -0.69 11.52 0.63
C ARG A 285 -0.05 10.13 0.62
N ALA A 286 -0.71 9.18 1.28
CA ALA A 286 -0.34 7.77 1.30
C ALA A 286 -1.63 6.92 1.26
N PRO A 287 -2.12 6.51 0.08
CA PRO A 287 -3.40 5.85 -0.07
C PRO A 287 -3.42 4.41 0.42
N LEU A 288 -2.30 3.70 0.27
CA LEU A 288 -2.13 2.30 0.64
C LEU A 288 -1.22 2.11 1.86
N SER A 289 -0.97 3.17 2.63
CA SER A 289 -0.06 3.15 3.77
C SER A 289 1.31 2.59 3.37
N THR A 290 1.74 1.53 4.03
CA THR A 290 2.94 0.76 3.71
C THR A 290 2.55 -0.60 3.12
N HIS A 291 3.41 -1.21 2.31
CA HIS A 291 3.19 -2.59 1.85
C HIS A 291 2.93 -3.55 3.01
N GLU A 292 3.70 -3.40 4.08
CA GLU A 292 3.63 -4.27 5.25
C GLU A 292 2.24 -4.20 5.88
N ARG A 293 1.81 -3.02 6.28
CA ARG A 293 0.50 -2.84 6.93
C ARG A 293 -0.65 -3.19 5.99
N PHE A 294 -0.56 -2.80 4.73
CA PHE A 294 -1.63 -3.04 3.77
C PHE A 294 -1.76 -4.53 3.42
N ILE A 295 -0.66 -5.25 3.19
CA ILE A 295 -0.69 -6.69 2.96
C ILE A 295 -1.17 -7.43 4.21
N GLY A 296 -0.74 -7.01 5.40
CA GLY A 296 -1.27 -7.54 6.65
C GLY A 296 -2.78 -7.37 6.75
N PHE A 297 -3.30 -6.20 6.40
CA PHE A 297 -4.75 -5.95 6.32
C PHE A 297 -5.43 -6.83 5.27
N LEU A 298 -4.90 -6.91 4.05
CA LEU A 298 -5.50 -7.72 2.97
C LEU A 298 -5.57 -9.21 3.32
N LEU A 299 -4.56 -9.74 4.00
CA LEU A 299 -4.58 -11.12 4.52
C LEU A 299 -5.78 -11.36 5.43
N GLU A 300 -6.04 -10.43 6.36
CA GLU A 300 -7.18 -10.50 7.28
C GLU A 300 -8.51 -10.23 6.56
N HIS A 301 -8.54 -9.23 5.69
CA HIS A 301 -9.73 -8.81 4.93
C HIS A 301 -10.25 -9.92 4.03
N TYR A 302 -9.40 -10.51 3.22
CA TYR A 302 -9.74 -11.61 2.33
C TYR A 302 -9.68 -13.00 2.99
N ALA A 303 -9.27 -13.10 4.26
CA ALA A 303 -9.01 -14.38 4.92
C ALA A 303 -8.04 -15.27 4.11
N GLY A 304 -7.07 -14.66 3.43
CA GLY A 304 -6.13 -15.30 2.53
C GLY A 304 -6.65 -15.66 1.14
N LYS A 305 -7.94 -15.41 0.86
CA LYS A 305 -8.56 -15.64 -0.46
C LYS A 305 -8.46 -14.39 -1.32
N PHE A 306 -7.30 -14.14 -1.86
CA PHE A 306 -7.06 -12.96 -2.69
C PHE A 306 -7.90 -12.98 -3.98
N PRO A 307 -8.36 -11.81 -4.47
CA PRO A 307 -8.91 -11.68 -5.80
C PRO A 307 -7.91 -12.14 -6.86
N MET A 308 -8.39 -12.52 -8.04
CA MET A 308 -7.61 -13.23 -9.05
C MET A 308 -6.36 -12.46 -9.50
N TRP A 309 -6.43 -11.15 -9.57
CA TRP A 309 -5.29 -10.33 -9.96
C TRP A 309 -4.17 -10.28 -8.91
N LEU A 310 -4.53 -10.44 -7.62
CA LEU A 310 -3.60 -10.49 -6.48
C LEU A 310 -3.18 -11.92 -6.09
N ALA A 311 -3.84 -12.95 -6.57
CA ALA A 311 -3.54 -14.34 -6.19
C ALA A 311 -2.16 -14.76 -6.72
N PRO A 312 -1.17 -15.07 -5.87
CA PRO A 312 0.15 -15.53 -6.32
C PRO A 312 0.08 -16.81 -7.14
N LYS A 313 -0.84 -17.70 -6.78
CA LYS A 313 -1.19 -18.91 -7.50
C LYS A 313 -2.67 -18.83 -7.86
N GLN A 314 -2.99 -18.81 -9.14
CA GLN A 314 -4.38 -18.68 -9.62
C GLN A 314 -5.07 -20.03 -9.75
N CYS A 315 -4.29 -21.08 -10.06
CA CYS A 315 -4.80 -22.44 -10.06
C CYS A 315 -3.74 -23.48 -9.68
N ALA A 316 -4.19 -24.62 -9.19
CA ALA A 316 -3.40 -25.82 -8.98
C ALA A 316 -3.78 -26.86 -10.03
N ILE A 317 -2.80 -27.47 -10.69
CA ILE A 317 -3.00 -28.55 -11.66
C ILE A 317 -2.78 -29.86 -10.91
N LEU A 318 -3.81 -30.70 -10.85
CA LEU A 318 -3.87 -31.91 -10.01
C LEU A 318 -4.06 -33.17 -10.86
N PRO A 319 -2.98 -33.80 -11.35
CA PRO A 319 -3.08 -35.10 -12.01
C PRO A 319 -3.52 -36.18 -11.00
N ILE A 320 -4.49 -37.02 -11.39
CA ILE A 320 -5.04 -38.10 -10.55
C ILE A 320 -4.03 -39.22 -10.35
N ALA A 321 -3.24 -39.51 -11.38
CA ALA A 321 -2.22 -40.58 -11.36
C ALA A 321 -0.98 -40.11 -12.14
N ASP A 322 0.15 -40.78 -11.91
CA ASP A 322 1.44 -40.44 -12.52
C ASP A 322 1.41 -40.42 -14.05
N ARG A 323 0.58 -41.30 -14.67
CA ARG A 323 0.39 -41.34 -16.13
C ARG A 323 -0.20 -40.05 -16.72
N HIS A 324 -0.84 -39.22 -15.90
CA HIS A 324 -1.43 -37.93 -16.33
C HIS A 324 -0.45 -36.76 -16.20
N ILE A 325 0.73 -36.96 -15.56
CA ILE A 325 1.71 -35.87 -15.34
C ILE A 325 2.18 -35.26 -16.66
N PRO A 326 2.51 -36.03 -17.73
CA PRO A 326 2.93 -35.42 -19.00
C PRO A 326 1.89 -34.45 -19.56
N PHE A 327 0.62 -34.82 -19.58
CA PHE A 327 -0.47 -33.92 -20.03
C PHE A 327 -0.65 -32.73 -19.08
N ALA A 328 -0.55 -32.93 -17.78
CA ALA A 328 -0.59 -31.84 -16.80
C ALA A 328 0.55 -30.81 -17.00
N GLN A 329 1.74 -31.26 -17.41
CA GLN A 329 2.87 -30.40 -17.78
C GLN A 329 2.60 -29.58 -19.06
N GLU A 330 1.93 -30.19 -20.03
CA GLU A 330 1.48 -29.49 -21.25
C GLU A 330 0.46 -28.40 -20.90
N VAL A 331 -0.53 -28.72 -20.06
CA VAL A 331 -1.51 -27.74 -19.52
C VAL A 331 -0.81 -26.60 -18.81
N GLN A 332 0.15 -26.91 -17.95
CA GLN A 332 0.93 -25.87 -17.25
C GLN A 332 1.67 -24.94 -18.24
N THR A 333 2.25 -25.53 -19.28
CA THR A 333 2.97 -24.76 -20.30
C THR A 333 2.03 -23.84 -21.08
N GLN A 334 0.83 -24.33 -21.46
CA GLN A 334 -0.19 -23.52 -22.12
C GLN A 334 -0.67 -22.36 -21.23
N LEU A 335 -0.99 -22.64 -19.97
CA LEU A 335 -1.41 -21.64 -18.99
C LEU A 335 -0.32 -20.57 -18.77
N LYS A 336 0.94 -20.98 -18.65
CA LYS A 336 2.07 -20.05 -18.52
C LYS A 336 2.20 -19.12 -19.73
N LYS A 337 2.03 -19.64 -20.96
CA LYS A 337 2.02 -18.83 -22.17
C LYS A 337 0.85 -17.83 -22.21
N ALA A 338 -0.28 -18.21 -21.62
CA ALA A 338 -1.45 -17.34 -21.47
C ALA A 338 -1.37 -16.34 -20.31
N GLY A 339 -0.27 -16.36 -19.54
CA GLY A 339 -0.07 -15.44 -18.40
C GLY A 339 -0.77 -15.90 -17.11
N VAL A 340 -1.24 -17.14 -17.05
CA VAL A 340 -1.88 -17.71 -15.85
C VAL A 340 -0.83 -18.31 -14.91
N ARG A 341 -0.88 -17.92 -13.64
CA ARG A 341 0.01 -18.42 -12.57
C ARG A 341 -0.52 -19.74 -12.02
N SER A 342 0.08 -20.83 -12.41
CA SER A 342 -0.33 -22.18 -12.03
C SER A 342 0.74 -22.91 -11.24
N GLN A 343 0.32 -23.81 -10.36
CA GLN A 343 1.17 -24.75 -9.64
C GLN A 343 0.79 -26.17 -10.02
N LEU A 344 1.78 -26.95 -10.48
CA LEU A 344 1.59 -28.40 -10.72
C LEU A 344 1.87 -29.17 -9.41
N ASP A 345 0.93 -30.01 -8.99
CA ASP A 345 1.11 -30.94 -7.88
C ASP A 345 1.33 -32.37 -8.44
N ASP A 346 2.58 -32.67 -8.73
CA ASP A 346 3.02 -33.97 -9.25
C ASP A 346 3.41 -34.99 -8.17
N ARG A 347 3.11 -34.68 -6.90
CA ARG A 347 3.37 -35.60 -5.78
C ARG A 347 2.56 -36.89 -5.95
N SER A 348 3.15 -38.02 -5.52
CA SER A 348 2.45 -39.31 -5.47
C SER A 348 1.52 -39.37 -4.26
N GLU A 349 0.41 -38.61 -4.34
CA GLU A 349 -0.60 -38.48 -3.30
C GLU A 349 -2.01 -38.66 -3.86
N SER A 350 -2.98 -39.04 -3.03
CA SER A 350 -4.36 -39.16 -3.47
C SER A 350 -4.92 -37.80 -3.93
N ILE A 351 -5.80 -37.85 -4.94
CA ILE A 351 -6.45 -36.63 -5.47
C ILE A 351 -7.20 -35.88 -4.37
N GLY A 352 -7.84 -36.58 -3.43
CA GLY A 352 -8.53 -35.93 -2.29
C GLY A 352 -7.58 -35.17 -1.38
N ARG A 353 -6.33 -35.63 -1.21
CA ARG A 353 -5.32 -34.89 -0.46
C ARG A 353 -4.82 -33.69 -1.21
N LYS A 354 -4.52 -33.81 -2.51
CA LYS A 354 -4.11 -32.69 -3.36
C LYS A 354 -5.16 -31.59 -3.39
N ILE A 355 -6.45 -31.93 -3.50
CA ILE A 355 -7.55 -30.98 -3.43
C ILE A 355 -7.56 -30.27 -2.07
N ARG A 356 -7.46 -31.02 -0.96
CA ARG A 356 -7.46 -30.44 0.39
C ARG A 356 -6.29 -29.48 0.60
N ASP A 357 -5.10 -29.86 0.13
CA ASP A 357 -3.90 -29.02 0.26
C ASP A 357 -4.05 -27.72 -0.55
N ALA A 358 -4.58 -27.79 -1.77
CA ALA A 358 -4.87 -26.62 -2.60
C ALA A 358 -5.94 -25.70 -1.97
N GLU A 359 -7.00 -26.27 -1.40
CA GLU A 359 -8.04 -25.53 -0.68
C GLU A 359 -7.49 -24.87 0.60
N THR A 360 -6.64 -25.56 1.33
CA THR A 360 -5.96 -25.00 2.52
C THR A 360 -5.01 -23.87 2.13
N GLY A 361 -4.29 -24.03 1.02
CA GLY A 361 -3.43 -23.00 0.42
C GLY A 361 -4.19 -21.85 -0.24
N LYS A 362 -5.52 -21.81 -0.13
CA LYS A 362 -6.40 -20.75 -0.69
C LYS A 362 -6.21 -20.52 -2.19
N ILE A 363 -5.82 -21.56 -2.93
CA ILE A 363 -5.68 -21.48 -4.39
C ILE A 363 -7.09 -21.39 -5.00
N PRO A 364 -7.42 -20.33 -5.78
CA PRO A 364 -8.78 -20.09 -6.24
C PRO A 364 -9.38 -21.22 -7.10
N TYR A 365 -8.58 -21.82 -7.98
CA TYR A 365 -9.04 -22.89 -8.86
C TYR A 365 -8.14 -24.11 -8.79
N MET A 366 -8.74 -25.28 -9.02
CA MET A 366 -8.05 -26.54 -9.16
C MET A 366 -8.45 -27.16 -10.51
N LEU A 367 -7.47 -27.62 -11.26
CA LEU A 367 -7.64 -28.28 -12.54
C LEU A 367 -7.30 -29.76 -12.36
N ILE A 368 -8.33 -30.59 -12.31
CA ILE A 368 -8.19 -32.01 -12.10
C ILE A 368 -8.04 -32.70 -13.47
N ILE A 369 -7.05 -33.57 -13.58
CA ILE A 369 -6.73 -34.28 -14.83
C ILE A 369 -6.73 -35.79 -14.56
N GLY A 370 -7.70 -36.47 -15.15
CA GLY A 370 -7.82 -37.92 -15.23
C GLY A 370 -7.82 -38.41 -16.68
N ASP A 371 -8.17 -39.66 -16.86
CA ASP A 371 -8.20 -40.27 -18.20
C ASP A 371 -9.16 -39.55 -19.16
N LYS A 372 -10.36 -39.18 -18.67
CA LYS A 372 -11.37 -38.47 -19.48
C LYS A 372 -10.89 -37.10 -19.95
N GLU A 373 -10.27 -36.35 -19.05
CA GLU A 373 -9.77 -35.02 -19.34
C GLU A 373 -8.62 -35.08 -20.34
N GLN A 374 -7.71 -36.03 -20.18
CA GLN A 374 -6.59 -36.25 -21.10
C GLN A 374 -7.06 -36.67 -22.50
N GLU A 375 -8.02 -37.59 -22.59
CA GLU A 375 -8.59 -38.04 -23.87
C GLU A 375 -9.34 -36.91 -24.60
N ALA A 376 -10.06 -36.06 -23.84
CA ALA A 376 -10.82 -34.94 -24.38
C ALA A 376 -9.97 -33.68 -24.63
N GLY A 377 -8.71 -33.65 -24.16
CA GLY A 377 -7.90 -32.42 -24.22
C GLY A 377 -8.46 -31.28 -23.35
N GLN A 378 -9.10 -31.63 -22.24
CA GLN A 378 -9.79 -30.69 -21.33
C GLN A 378 -9.25 -30.80 -19.90
N VAL A 379 -9.75 -29.94 -19.03
CA VAL A 379 -9.51 -29.96 -17.59
C VAL A 379 -10.84 -29.93 -16.83
N ALA A 380 -10.96 -30.68 -15.76
CA ALA A 380 -12.10 -30.60 -14.85
C ALA A 380 -11.82 -29.48 -13.83
N VAL A 381 -12.62 -28.41 -13.87
CA VAL A 381 -12.41 -27.21 -13.07
C VAL A 381 -13.17 -27.31 -11.76
N ARG A 382 -12.46 -27.04 -10.67
CA ARG A 382 -13.04 -26.91 -9.35
C ARG A 382 -12.68 -25.55 -8.77
N LYS A 383 -13.66 -24.84 -8.20
CA LYS A 383 -13.45 -23.55 -7.55
C LYS A 383 -13.40 -23.73 -6.04
N GLN A 384 -12.47 -23.06 -5.39
CA GLN A 384 -12.25 -23.14 -3.95
C GLN A 384 -13.54 -22.74 -3.19
N GLY A 385 -14.02 -23.63 -2.33
CA GLY A 385 -15.22 -23.42 -1.51
C GLY A 385 -16.56 -23.58 -2.25
N GLU A 386 -16.56 -23.67 -3.60
CA GLU A 386 -17.79 -23.82 -4.41
C GLU A 386 -17.89 -25.20 -5.07
N GLY A 387 -16.78 -25.92 -5.22
CA GLY A 387 -16.75 -27.25 -5.76
C GLY A 387 -16.63 -27.31 -7.28
N ASP A 388 -17.19 -28.38 -7.87
CA ASP A 388 -17.11 -28.69 -9.31
C ASP A 388 -17.81 -27.65 -10.17
N GLN A 389 -17.08 -27.15 -11.19
CA GLN A 389 -17.56 -26.18 -12.19
C GLN A 389 -17.70 -26.79 -13.59
N GLY A 390 -17.53 -28.11 -13.73
CA GLY A 390 -17.53 -28.82 -15.01
C GLY A 390 -16.17 -28.84 -15.69
N SER A 391 -16.15 -29.37 -16.92
CA SER A 391 -14.94 -29.49 -17.74
C SER A 391 -14.92 -28.41 -18.81
N MET A 392 -13.74 -27.91 -19.14
CA MET A 392 -13.54 -26.92 -20.22
C MET A 392 -12.17 -27.11 -20.87
N THR A 393 -11.96 -26.46 -22.01
CA THR A 393 -10.63 -26.43 -22.63
C THR A 393 -9.67 -25.55 -21.80
N VAL A 394 -8.36 -25.78 -21.99
CA VAL A 394 -7.34 -24.95 -21.33
C VAL A 394 -7.45 -23.48 -21.77
N ASP A 395 -7.78 -23.24 -23.03
CA ASP A 395 -7.94 -21.87 -23.57
C ASP A 395 -9.15 -21.15 -22.95
N ASP A 396 -10.29 -21.84 -22.80
CA ASP A 396 -11.47 -21.27 -22.14
C ASP A 396 -11.18 -20.94 -20.68
N PHE A 397 -10.47 -21.81 -19.98
CA PHE A 397 -10.04 -21.54 -18.61
C PHE A 397 -9.09 -20.33 -18.53
N ALA A 398 -8.11 -20.26 -19.45
CA ALA A 398 -7.19 -19.11 -19.49
C ALA A 398 -7.93 -17.79 -19.79
N GLN A 399 -8.97 -17.85 -20.62
CA GLN A 399 -9.82 -16.66 -20.91
C GLN A 399 -10.64 -16.26 -19.67
N LEU A 400 -11.20 -17.22 -18.95
CA LEU A 400 -11.90 -16.96 -17.68
C LEU A 400 -10.99 -16.27 -16.68
N ILE A 401 -9.76 -16.76 -16.49
CA ILE A 401 -8.80 -16.14 -15.57
C ILE A 401 -8.44 -14.73 -16.02
N ARG A 402 -8.20 -14.50 -17.31
CA ARG A 402 -7.90 -13.15 -17.83
C ARG A 402 -9.03 -12.19 -17.55
N GLN A 403 -10.28 -12.57 -17.79
CA GLN A 403 -11.44 -11.74 -17.52
C GLN A 403 -11.52 -11.34 -16.04
N LEU A 404 -11.34 -12.31 -15.12
CA LEU A 404 -11.33 -12.05 -13.67
C LEU A 404 -10.20 -11.11 -13.24
N VAL A 405 -9.03 -11.21 -13.90
CA VAL A 405 -7.90 -10.29 -13.64
C VAL A 405 -8.21 -8.87 -14.16
N GLU A 406 -8.79 -8.75 -15.36
CA GLU A 406 -9.17 -7.45 -15.95
C GLU A 406 -10.26 -6.75 -15.13
N ASP A 407 -11.24 -7.50 -14.64
CA ASP A 407 -12.32 -7.01 -13.79
C ASP A 407 -11.85 -6.74 -12.34
N MET A 408 -10.60 -7.08 -12.01
CA MET A 408 -10.01 -6.97 -10.66
C MET A 408 -10.78 -7.77 -9.58
N HIS A 409 -11.34 -8.92 -9.94
CA HIS A 409 -12.07 -9.83 -9.05
C HIS A 409 -11.30 -11.11 -8.68
#